data_7161fa78151603d3b0fb8a5b483501d0
#
_entry.id   7161fa78151603d3b0fb8a5b483501d0
#
_cell.length_a   1.000
_cell.length_b   1.000
_cell.length_c   1.000
_cell.angle_alpha   90.00
_cell.angle_beta   90.00
_cell.angle_gamma   90.00
#
_symmetry.space_group_name_H-M   'P 1'
#
loop_
_entity.id
_entity.type
_entity.pdbx_description
1 polymer ?
#
loop_
_entity_poly.entity_id
_entity_poly.type
_entity_poly.pdbx_seq_one_letter_code
_entity_poly.pdbx_strand_id
1 'polypeptide(L)'
;RLVGSEMCIRDRDYIERAKASADFIRNHLWTTDGCFSPSLILDEYAYALDGLVSLLQKSWREADIAFARKLAEALINDFYDTKVGGFYMAPRNTEHLIFNPKPTMDETSGPGNAIASSALNKLGLILGESQFQDAALNTLRWARTIIEYNPASHCAFMTSLFETARIKYVVIFRGPDEDRRKLLMTCQGDIFESCIFLEIP
;
A
#
# COMPACT_ATOMS: atom_id res chain seq x y z
N ARG A 1 33.55 4.74 -8.48
CA ARG A 1 33.38 3.27 -8.26
C ARG A 1 33.04 2.90 -6.80
N LEU A 2 33.24 3.78 -5.82
CA LEU A 2 32.87 3.54 -4.41
C LEU A 2 31.40 3.90 -4.10
N VAL A 3 30.77 4.78 -4.88
CA VAL A 3 29.39 5.24 -4.68
C VAL A 3 28.37 4.09 -4.78
N GLY A 4 28.57 3.11 -5.64
CA GLY A 4 27.65 1.97 -5.78
C GLY A 4 27.65 1.01 -4.58
N SER A 5 28.80 0.80 -3.95
CA SER A 5 28.91 -0.12 -2.79
C SER A 5 28.31 0.51 -1.52
N GLU A 6 28.51 1.80 -1.29
CA GLU A 6 27.92 2.51 -0.15
C GLU A 6 26.41 2.63 -0.26
N MET A 7 25.87 2.87 -1.47
CA MET A 7 24.43 2.88 -1.72
C MET A 7 23.82 1.50 -1.44
N CYS A 8 24.43 0.41 -1.91
CA CYS A 8 23.95 -0.95 -1.64
C CYS A 8 24.01 -1.33 -0.15
N ILE A 9 24.98 -0.82 0.61
CA ILE A 9 25.06 -1.04 2.07
C ILE A 9 23.93 -0.31 2.77
N ARG A 10 23.71 0.96 2.44
CA ARG A 10 22.60 1.77 3.01
C ARG A 10 21.24 1.18 2.68
N ASP A 11 21.01 0.74 1.46
CA ASP A 11 19.75 0.11 1.05
C ASP A 11 19.47 -1.15 1.89
N ARG A 12 20.49 -1.94 2.17
CA ARG A 12 20.36 -3.14 3.01
C ARG A 12 19.98 -2.77 4.45
N ASP A 13 20.62 -1.77 5.03
CA ASP A 13 20.32 -1.30 6.38
C ASP A 13 18.88 -0.77 6.48
N TYR A 14 18.41 -0.05 5.46
CA TYR A 14 17.03 0.44 5.42
C TYR A 14 16.01 -0.70 5.29
N ILE A 15 16.31 -1.72 4.48
CA ILE A 15 15.44 -2.91 4.36
C ILE A 15 15.37 -3.65 5.70
N GLU A 16 16.49 -3.85 6.40
CA GLU A 16 16.47 -4.53 7.71
C GLU A 16 15.70 -3.72 8.76
N ARG A 17 15.83 -2.39 8.77
CA ARG A 17 15.02 -1.52 9.65
C ARG A 17 13.53 -1.60 9.30
N ALA A 18 13.18 -1.61 8.01
CA ALA A 18 11.80 -1.75 7.57
C ALA A 18 11.20 -3.10 8.00
N LYS A 19 11.96 -4.19 7.88
CA LYS A 19 11.56 -5.51 8.40
C LYS A 19 11.32 -5.49 9.90
N ALA A 20 12.24 -4.89 10.67
CA ALA A 20 12.10 -4.78 12.12
C ALA A 20 10.86 -3.95 12.50
N SER A 21 10.57 -2.87 11.77
CA SER A 21 9.35 -2.07 11.97
C SER A 21 8.09 -2.85 11.65
N ALA A 22 8.07 -3.59 10.53
CA ALA A 22 6.95 -4.45 10.17
C ALA A 22 6.69 -5.54 11.22
N ASP A 23 7.77 -6.17 11.74
CA ASP A 23 7.69 -7.15 12.80
C ASP A 23 7.17 -6.56 14.11
N PHE A 24 7.62 -5.35 14.46
CA PHE A 24 7.14 -4.62 15.62
C PHE A 24 5.65 -4.31 15.51
N ILE A 25 5.20 -3.75 14.39
CA ILE A 25 3.80 -3.42 14.15
C ILE A 25 2.94 -4.68 14.26
N ARG A 26 3.33 -5.76 13.58
CA ARG A 26 2.59 -7.03 13.60
C ARG A 26 2.50 -7.66 14.98
N ASN A 27 3.58 -7.61 15.76
CA ASN A 27 3.67 -8.36 17.02
C ASN A 27 3.22 -7.56 18.25
N HIS A 28 3.21 -6.22 18.19
CA HIS A 28 2.96 -5.37 19.34
C HIS A 28 1.78 -4.41 19.17
N LEU A 29 1.46 -4.02 17.93
CA LEU A 29 0.38 -3.07 17.69
C LEU A 29 -0.88 -3.74 17.11
N TRP A 30 -0.73 -4.90 16.46
CA TRP A 30 -1.86 -5.65 15.93
C TRP A 30 -2.41 -6.61 16.99
N THR A 31 -3.70 -6.49 17.29
CA THR A 31 -4.36 -7.32 18.33
C THR A 31 -4.86 -8.65 17.76
N THR A 32 -5.22 -9.56 18.64
CA THR A 32 -5.88 -10.84 18.29
C THR A 32 -7.23 -10.64 17.62
N ASP A 33 -7.90 -9.52 17.95
CA ASP A 33 -9.21 -9.16 17.39
C ASP A 33 -9.12 -8.59 15.96
N GLY A 34 -7.90 -8.48 15.41
CA GLY A 34 -7.68 -8.06 14.04
C GLY A 34 -7.71 -6.54 13.84
N CYS A 35 -7.33 -5.77 14.83
CA CYS A 35 -7.27 -4.30 14.76
C CYS A 35 -5.98 -3.74 15.38
N PHE A 36 -5.69 -2.48 15.10
CA PHE A 36 -4.62 -1.76 15.77
C PHE A 36 -5.05 -1.28 17.17
N SER A 37 -4.11 -1.29 18.11
CA SER A 37 -4.29 -0.74 19.45
C SER A 37 -3.15 0.21 19.81
N PRO A 38 -3.42 1.37 20.42
CA PRO A 38 -4.72 1.83 20.95
C PRO A 38 -5.60 2.59 19.96
N SER A 39 -5.14 2.83 18.74
CA SER A 39 -5.83 3.66 17.77
C SER A 39 -6.51 2.84 16.67
N LEU A 40 -7.63 3.34 16.17
CA LEU A 40 -8.44 2.72 15.11
C LEU A 40 -8.76 3.76 14.05
N ILE A 41 -7.73 4.32 13.38
CA ILE A 41 -7.92 5.28 12.30
C ILE A 41 -7.40 4.76 10.98
N LEU A 42 -8.10 5.14 9.91
CA LEU A 42 -7.83 4.74 8.53
C LEU A 42 -6.35 4.86 8.14
N ASP A 43 -5.72 5.98 8.51
CA ASP A 43 -4.36 6.31 8.10
C ASP A 43 -3.34 5.27 8.58
N GLU A 44 -3.51 4.74 9.80
CA GLU A 44 -2.62 3.72 10.34
C GLU A 44 -2.64 2.44 9.52
N TYR A 45 -3.83 1.99 9.12
CA TYR A 45 -3.99 0.81 8.27
C TYR A 45 -3.46 1.05 6.86
N ALA A 46 -3.78 2.20 6.29
CA ALA A 46 -3.38 2.56 4.94
C ALA A 46 -1.86 2.67 4.79
N TYR A 47 -1.20 3.37 5.70
CA TYR A 47 0.26 3.53 5.68
C TYR A 47 1.01 2.25 6.04
N ALA A 48 0.49 1.46 6.99
CA ALA A 48 1.07 0.15 7.29
C ALA A 48 0.99 -0.80 6.08
N LEU A 49 -0.14 -0.80 5.37
CA LEU A 49 -0.33 -1.59 4.16
C LEU A 49 0.61 -1.13 3.03
N ASP A 50 0.70 0.17 2.78
CA ASP A 50 1.59 0.73 1.74
C ASP A 50 3.06 0.43 2.03
N GLY A 51 3.49 0.57 3.29
CA GLY A 51 4.83 0.20 3.74
C GLY A 51 5.14 -1.28 3.51
N LEU A 52 4.21 -2.19 3.84
CA LEU A 52 4.36 -3.62 3.59
C LEU A 52 4.42 -3.96 2.10
N VAL A 53 3.56 -3.38 1.28
CA VAL A 53 3.55 -3.59 -0.18
C VAL A 53 4.86 -3.10 -0.79
N SER A 54 5.40 -1.99 -0.31
CA SER A 54 6.70 -1.46 -0.72
C SER A 54 7.86 -2.36 -0.27
N LEU A 55 7.81 -2.90 0.95
CA LEU A 55 8.81 -3.82 1.48
C LEU A 55 8.83 -5.15 0.71
N LEU A 56 7.66 -5.70 0.36
CA LEU A 56 7.53 -6.95 -0.41
C LEU A 56 8.22 -6.88 -1.78
N GLN A 57 8.26 -5.70 -2.40
CA GLN A 57 8.96 -5.47 -3.67
C GLN A 57 10.49 -5.49 -3.52
N LYS A 58 11.01 -5.33 -2.29
CA LYS A 58 12.45 -5.33 -2.00
C LYS A 58 12.90 -6.58 -1.26
N SER A 59 12.02 -7.20 -0.52
CA SER A 59 12.33 -8.39 0.28
C SER A 59 11.05 -9.16 0.56
N TRP A 60 10.86 -10.27 -0.14
CA TRP A 60 9.70 -11.12 0.05
C TRP A 60 9.78 -11.88 1.38
N ARG A 61 8.73 -11.78 2.19
CA ARG A 61 8.52 -12.61 3.39
C ARG A 61 7.06 -13.04 3.48
N GLU A 62 6.81 -14.33 3.66
CA GLU A 62 5.45 -14.87 3.78
C GLU A 62 4.64 -14.24 4.92
N ALA A 63 5.32 -13.90 6.02
CA ALA A 63 4.67 -13.22 7.13
C ALA A 63 4.18 -11.81 6.79
N ASP A 64 4.88 -11.10 5.90
CA ASP A 64 4.51 -9.75 5.48
C ASP A 64 3.34 -9.76 4.51
N ILE A 65 3.33 -10.68 3.54
CA ILE A 65 2.19 -10.79 2.62
C ILE A 65 0.93 -11.27 3.36
N ALA A 66 1.07 -12.19 4.31
CA ALA A 66 -0.04 -12.63 5.15
C ALA A 66 -0.60 -11.49 6.02
N PHE A 67 0.28 -10.63 6.55
CA PHE A 67 -0.13 -9.47 7.34
C PHE A 67 -0.74 -8.37 6.47
N ALA A 68 -0.16 -8.09 5.29
CA ALA A 68 -0.73 -7.15 4.32
C ALA A 68 -2.16 -7.54 3.91
N ARG A 69 -2.43 -8.83 3.70
CA ARG A 69 -3.78 -9.34 3.44
C ARG A 69 -4.74 -9.03 4.60
N LYS A 70 -4.35 -9.27 5.85
CA LYS A 70 -5.18 -8.97 7.03
C LYS A 70 -5.51 -7.48 7.15
N LEU A 71 -4.53 -6.60 6.88
CA LEU A 71 -4.75 -5.15 6.86
C LEU A 71 -5.74 -4.73 5.76
N ALA A 72 -5.62 -5.31 4.57
CA ALA A 72 -6.51 -5.03 3.46
C ALA A 72 -7.95 -5.51 3.74
N GLU A 73 -8.10 -6.69 4.34
CA GLU A 73 -9.39 -7.22 4.78
C GLU A 73 -10.02 -6.32 5.86
N ALA A 74 -9.25 -5.86 6.85
CA ALA A 74 -9.72 -4.92 7.87
C ALA A 74 -10.15 -3.59 7.25
N LEU A 75 -9.37 -3.02 6.32
CA LEU A 75 -9.76 -1.81 5.59
C LEU A 75 -11.12 -1.96 4.92
N ILE A 76 -11.35 -3.08 4.22
CA ILE A 76 -12.61 -3.32 3.53
C ILE A 76 -13.75 -3.59 4.50
N ASN A 77 -13.54 -4.40 5.52
CA ASN A 77 -14.60 -4.83 6.42
C ASN A 77 -15.03 -3.70 7.37
N ASP A 78 -14.08 -2.89 7.85
CA ASP A 78 -14.35 -1.94 8.92
C ASP A 78 -14.50 -0.49 8.43
N PHE A 79 -13.78 -0.09 7.39
CA PHE A 79 -13.73 1.31 6.97
C PHE A 79 -14.42 1.59 5.63
N TYR A 80 -14.53 0.61 4.73
CA TYR A 80 -14.97 0.85 3.35
C TYR A 80 -16.47 1.15 3.25
N ASP A 81 -16.82 2.20 2.51
CA ASP A 81 -18.21 2.49 2.15
C ASP A 81 -18.61 1.73 0.88
N THR A 82 -19.36 0.65 1.07
CA THR A 82 -19.80 -0.22 -0.03
C THR A 82 -20.85 0.42 -0.95
N LYS A 83 -21.46 1.55 -0.55
CA LYS A 83 -22.52 2.21 -1.33
C LYS A 83 -21.97 3.19 -2.35
N VAL A 84 -21.01 4.02 -1.93
CA VAL A 84 -20.48 5.09 -2.77
C VAL A 84 -18.97 5.06 -2.98
N GLY A 85 -18.26 4.15 -2.30
CA GLY A 85 -16.81 4.06 -2.30
C GLY A 85 -16.14 5.01 -1.30
N GLY A 86 -14.82 4.88 -1.17
CA GLY A 86 -14.04 5.59 -0.16
C GLY A 86 -14.11 4.94 1.21
N PHE A 87 -13.19 5.34 2.08
CA PHE A 87 -13.03 4.82 3.42
C PHE A 87 -13.33 5.89 4.45
N TYR A 88 -14.07 5.54 5.48
CA TYR A 88 -14.31 6.39 6.63
C TYR A 88 -13.03 6.53 7.47
N MET A 89 -12.91 7.65 8.19
CA MET A 89 -11.75 7.91 9.07
C MET A 89 -11.66 6.92 10.23
N ALA A 90 -12.80 6.57 10.83
CA ALA A 90 -12.92 5.56 11.87
C ALA A 90 -13.74 4.37 11.38
N PRO A 91 -13.65 3.18 12.03
CA PRO A 91 -14.49 2.04 11.69
C PRO A 91 -15.97 2.40 11.65
N ARG A 92 -16.71 1.82 10.69
CA ARG A 92 -18.13 2.12 10.47
C ARG A 92 -19.03 1.90 11.68
N ASN A 93 -18.65 0.98 12.55
CA ASN A 93 -19.40 0.62 13.76
C ASN A 93 -18.88 1.33 15.01
N THR A 94 -18.08 2.39 14.87
CA THR A 94 -17.61 3.17 16.02
C THR A 94 -18.80 3.91 16.66
N GLU A 95 -19.08 3.57 17.91
CA GLU A 95 -20.12 4.22 18.69
C GLU A 95 -19.75 5.67 19.05
N HIS A 96 -20.76 6.51 19.26
CA HIS A 96 -20.63 7.91 19.72
C HIS A 96 -20.02 8.92 18.75
N LEU A 97 -19.79 8.57 17.47
CA LEU A 97 -19.42 9.55 16.46
C LEU A 97 -20.67 10.29 15.94
N ILE A 98 -20.70 11.61 16.10
CA ILE A 98 -21.75 12.46 15.48
C ILE A 98 -21.61 12.43 13.95
N PHE A 99 -20.37 12.37 13.46
CA PHE A 99 -20.04 12.32 12.04
C PHE A 99 -18.73 11.55 11.84
N ASN A 100 -18.70 10.65 10.87
CA ASN A 100 -17.49 9.91 10.47
C ASN A 100 -17.06 10.39 9.09
N PRO A 101 -16.03 11.25 8.98
CA PRO A 101 -15.61 11.82 7.72
C PRO A 101 -14.86 10.80 6.85
N LYS A 102 -14.76 11.11 5.55
CA LYS A 102 -13.84 10.47 4.62
C LYS A 102 -12.78 11.48 4.19
N PRO A 103 -11.57 11.46 4.77
CA PRO A 103 -10.51 12.41 4.45
C PRO A 103 -10.09 12.32 2.98
N THR A 104 -9.94 13.49 2.33
CA THR A 104 -9.52 13.57 0.91
C THR A 104 -8.39 14.53 0.66
N MET A 105 -8.21 15.55 1.50
CA MET A 105 -7.20 16.60 1.28
C MET A 105 -5.83 16.17 1.76
N ASP A 106 -4.81 16.58 1.01
CA ASP A 106 -3.43 16.48 1.47
C ASP A 106 -3.19 17.53 2.57
N GLU A 107 -2.65 17.06 3.69
CA GLU A 107 -2.22 17.89 4.83
C GLU A 107 -0.70 17.76 4.99
N THR A 108 -0.24 17.38 6.18
CA THR A 108 1.18 17.07 6.42
C THR A 108 1.60 15.79 5.70
N SER A 109 0.65 14.88 5.50
CA SER A 109 0.79 13.64 4.73
C SER A 109 -0.42 13.46 3.81
N GLY A 110 -0.35 12.56 2.84
CA GLY A 110 -1.49 12.23 2.01
C GLY A 110 -2.62 11.59 2.83
N PRO A 111 -3.89 11.79 2.46
CA PRO A 111 -5.02 11.21 3.19
C PRO A 111 -5.06 9.69 3.05
N GLY A 112 -5.46 9.00 4.11
CA GLY A 112 -5.55 7.53 4.13
C GLY A 112 -6.34 6.94 2.97
N ASN A 113 -7.36 7.63 2.48
CA ASN A 113 -8.12 7.22 1.29
C ASN A 113 -7.26 7.09 0.03
N ALA A 114 -6.36 8.04 -0.22
CA ALA A 114 -5.46 7.99 -1.37
C ALA A 114 -4.41 6.88 -1.22
N ILE A 115 -3.82 6.77 -0.03
CA ILE A 115 -2.81 5.76 0.29
C ILE A 115 -3.42 4.35 0.22
N ALA A 116 -4.60 4.14 0.84
CA ALA A 116 -5.30 2.87 0.78
C ALA A 116 -5.64 2.46 -0.65
N SER A 117 -6.07 3.40 -1.52
CA SER A 117 -6.35 3.11 -2.92
C SER A 117 -5.13 2.59 -3.67
N SER A 118 -3.97 3.23 -3.51
CA SER A 118 -2.72 2.79 -4.13
C SER A 118 -2.29 1.42 -3.60
N ALA A 119 -2.25 1.27 -2.28
CA ALA A 119 -1.78 0.06 -1.63
C ALA A 119 -2.68 -1.16 -1.93
N LEU A 120 -4.01 -1.00 -1.88
CA LEU A 120 -4.97 -2.05 -2.21
C LEU A 120 -4.90 -2.46 -3.67
N ASN A 121 -4.74 -1.50 -4.61
CA ASN A 121 -4.59 -1.82 -6.02
C ASN A 121 -3.33 -2.68 -6.25
N LYS A 122 -2.18 -2.26 -5.68
CA LYS A 122 -0.92 -3.01 -5.77
C LYS A 122 -1.03 -4.40 -5.13
N LEU A 123 -1.60 -4.50 -3.93
CA LEU A 123 -1.78 -5.78 -3.25
C LEU A 123 -2.74 -6.69 -4.03
N GLY A 124 -3.83 -6.15 -4.55
CA GLY A 124 -4.77 -6.90 -5.37
C GLY A 124 -4.14 -7.49 -6.63
N LEU A 125 -3.24 -6.74 -7.28
CA LEU A 125 -2.44 -7.24 -8.40
C LEU A 125 -1.48 -8.36 -7.97
N ILE A 126 -0.77 -8.18 -6.83
CA ILE A 126 0.17 -9.17 -6.31
C ILE A 126 -0.52 -10.49 -5.95
N LEU A 127 -1.69 -10.43 -5.34
CA LEU A 127 -2.44 -11.59 -4.88
C LEU A 127 -3.40 -12.18 -5.93
N GLY A 128 -3.69 -11.44 -7.01
CA GLY A 128 -4.74 -11.79 -7.97
C GLY A 128 -6.16 -11.63 -7.39
N GLU A 129 -6.35 -10.74 -6.41
CA GLU A 129 -7.64 -10.55 -5.73
C GLU A 129 -8.35 -9.29 -6.22
N SER A 130 -9.39 -9.48 -7.02
CA SER A 130 -10.15 -8.37 -7.62
C SER A 130 -10.86 -7.50 -6.59
N GLN A 131 -11.30 -8.06 -5.46
CA GLN A 131 -11.98 -7.29 -4.40
C GLN A 131 -11.16 -6.09 -3.90
N PHE A 132 -9.83 -6.23 -3.78
CA PHE A 132 -8.95 -5.15 -3.37
C PHE A 132 -8.81 -4.09 -4.47
N GLN A 133 -8.70 -4.53 -5.72
CA GLN A 133 -8.65 -3.64 -6.88
C GLN A 133 -9.97 -2.88 -7.05
N ASP A 134 -11.11 -3.56 -6.89
CA ASP A 134 -12.43 -2.93 -7.00
C ASP A 134 -12.65 -1.86 -5.94
N ALA A 135 -12.27 -2.13 -4.68
CA ALA A 135 -12.33 -1.15 -3.60
C ALA A 135 -11.45 0.08 -3.90
N ALA A 136 -10.23 -0.14 -4.40
CA ALA A 136 -9.32 0.92 -4.81
C ALA A 136 -9.91 1.79 -5.94
N LEU A 137 -10.36 1.15 -7.02
CA LEU A 137 -10.95 1.83 -8.17
C LEU A 137 -12.23 2.60 -7.81
N ASN A 138 -13.10 2.02 -6.99
CA ASN A 138 -14.32 2.69 -6.56
C ASN A 138 -14.02 3.89 -5.64
N THR A 139 -12.96 3.82 -4.85
CA THR A 139 -12.48 4.95 -4.04
C THR A 139 -11.97 6.08 -4.94
N LEU A 140 -11.21 5.78 -5.98
CA LEU A 140 -10.75 6.78 -6.95
C LEU A 140 -11.91 7.39 -7.75
N ARG A 141 -12.92 6.57 -8.13
CA ARG A 141 -14.13 7.07 -8.80
C ARG A 141 -14.93 8.00 -7.89
N TRP A 142 -15.09 7.64 -6.63
CA TRP A 142 -15.75 8.47 -5.63
C TRP A 142 -15.04 9.82 -5.45
N ALA A 143 -13.70 9.81 -5.37
CA ALA A 143 -12.91 11.02 -5.18
C ALA A 143 -12.82 11.91 -6.43
N ARG A 144 -13.19 11.41 -7.61
CA ARG A 144 -12.99 12.08 -8.90
C ARG A 144 -13.46 13.53 -8.92
N THR A 145 -14.72 13.78 -8.53
CA THR A 145 -15.32 15.13 -8.56
C THR A 145 -14.57 16.10 -7.64
N ILE A 146 -14.08 15.59 -6.50
CA ILE A 146 -13.35 16.38 -5.51
C ILE A 146 -11.97 16.75 -6.09
N ILE A 147 -11.29 15.80 -6.72
CA ILE A 147 -9.98 15.99 -7.38
C ILE A 147 -10.11 16.98 -8.54
N GLU A 148 -11.12 16.83 -9.39
CA GLU A 148 -11.37 17.72 -10.53
C GLU A 148 -11.62 19.16 -10.08
N TYR A 149 -12.28 19.36 -8.93
CA TYR A 149 -12.54 20.69 -8.39
C TYR A 149 -11.28 21.38 -7.86
N ASN A 150 -10.38 20.68 -7.17
CA ASN A 150 -9.15 21.23 -6.61
C ASN A 150 -7.99 20.23 -6.65
N PRO A 151 -7.35 20.01 -7.82
CA PRO A 151 -6.28 19.02 -7.95
C PRO A 151 -5.06 19.30 -7.06
N ALA A 152 -4.75 20.58 -6.81
CA ALA A 152 -3.56 20.98 -6.05
C ALA A 152 -3.60 20.55 -4.58
N SER A 153 -4.80 20.35 -4.01
CA SER A 153 -4.98 19.88 -2.64
C SER A 153 -5.18 18.37 -2.54
N HIS A 154 -5.02 17.62 -3.65
CA HIS A 154 -5.28 16.19 -3.74
C HIS A 154 -4.18 15.46 -4.53
N CYS A 155 -2.91 15.86 -4.35
CA CYS A 155 -1.77 15.31 -5.08
C CYS A 155 -1.56 13.82 -4.78
N ALA A 156 -1.85 13.36 -3.56
CA ALA A 156 -1.78 11.95 -3.20
C ALA A 156 -2.78 11.10 -4.00
N PHE A 157 -4.00 11.59 -4.21
CA PHE A 157 -4.97 10.94 -5.09
C PHE A 157 -4.54 10.95 -6.55
N MET A 158 -3.95 12.05 -7.03
CA MET A 158 -3.41 12.13 -8.39
C MET A 158 -2.30 11.09 -8.59
N THR A 159 -1.42 10.91 -7.60
CA THR A 159 -0.39 9.87 -7.60
C THR A 159 -1.02 8.48 -7.63
N SER A 160 -1.99 8.20 -6.76
CA SER A 160 -2.70 6.92 -6.73
C SER A 160 -3.42 6.61 -8.06
N LEU A 161 -4.06 7.61 -8.67
CA LEU A 161 -4.71 7.49 -9.98
C LEU A 161 -3.70 7.17 -11.08
N PHE A 162 -2.57 7.90 -11.09
CA PHE A 162 -1.49 7.67 -12.05
C PHE A 162 -0.90 6.27 -11.95
N GLU A 163 -0.58 5.81 -10.73
CA GLU A 163 -0.07 4.47 -10.47
C GLU A 163 -1.07 3.40 -10.90
N THR A 164 -2.35 3.56 -10.54
CA THR A 164 -3.42 2.62 -10.91
C THR A 164 -3.62 2.52 -12.42
N ALA A 165 -3.51 3.64 -13.14
CA ALA A 165 -3.62 3.65 -14.60
C ALA A 165 -2.39 3.02 -15.27
N ARG A 166 -1.22 3.12 -14.67
CA ARG A 166 0.07 2.75 -15.25
C ARG A 166 0.48 1.32 -14.93
N ILE A 167 0.34 0.89 -13.68
CA ILE A 167 0.73 -0.46 -13.24
C ILE A 167 -0.26 -1.49 -13.79
N LYS A 168 0.24 -2.40 -14.62
CA LYS A 168 -0.59 -3.43 -15.30
C LYS A 168 -0.10 -4.85 -15.08
N TYR A 169 1.16 -5.02 -14.67
CA TYR A 169 1.80 -6.32 -14.61
C TYR A 169 2.50 -6.54 -13.28
N VAL A 170 2.53 -7.78 -12.85
CA VAL A 170 3.38 -8.26 -11.76
C VAL A 170 4.41 -9.19 -12.37
N VAL A 171 5.68 -8.87 -12.21
CA VAL A 171 6.79 -9.67 -12.70
C VAL A 171 7.47 -10.33 -11.50
N ILE A 172 7.48 -11.65 -11.49
CA ILE A 172 8.06 -12.45 -10.41
C ILE A 172 9.36 -13.06 -10.89
N PHE A 173 10.44 -12.72 -10.20
CA PHE A 173 11.76 -13.33 -10.40
C PHE A 173 11.97 -14.44 -9.38
N ARG A 174 12.27 -15.65 -9.86
CA ARG A 174 12.60 -16.80 -9.03
C ARG A 174 13.96 -17.38 -9.42
N GLY A 175 14.67 -17.97 -8.47
CA GLY A 175 15.96 -18.61 -8.69
C GLY A 175 17.06 -18.02 -7.81
N PRO A 176 18.34 -18.38 -8.08
CA PRO A 176 19.48 -17.88 -7.32
C PRO A 176 19.60 -16.37 -7.33
N ASP A 177 20.04 -15.77 -6.22
CA ASP A 177 20.15 -14.32 -6.03
C ASP A 177 20.91 -13.61 -7.14
N GLU A 178 21.97 -14.20 -7.63
CA GLU A 178 22.81 -13.61 -8.68
C GLU A 178 22.06 -13.49 -10.01
N ASP A 179 21.30 -14.51 -10.37
CA ASP A 179 20.52 -14.53 -11.62
C ASP A 179 19.34 -13.58 -11.56
N ARG A 180 18.64 -13.51 -10.41
CA ARG A 180 17.55 -12.56 -10.18
C ARG A 180 18.03 -11.12 -10.34
N ARG A 181 19.17 -10.77 -9.73
CA ARG A 181 19.78 -9.43 -9.86
C ARG A 181 20.16 -9.08 -11.29
N LYS A 182 20.75 -10.03 -12.03
CA LYS A 182 21.09 -9.83 -13.44
C LYS A 182 19.84 -9.54 -14.27
N LEU A 183 18.79 -10.34 -14.09
CA LEU A 183 17.50 -10.14 -14.78
C LEU A 183 16.88 -8.78 -14.44
N LEU A 184 16.86 -8.40 -13.16
CA LEU A 184 16.32 -7.10 -12.74
C LEU A 184 17.08 -5.93 -13.38
N MET A 185 18.41 -6.04 -13.51
CA MET A 185 19.23 -5.00 -14.16
C MET A 185 19.00 -4.93 -15.68
N THR A 186 18.52 -5.99 -16.31
CA THR A 186 18.19 -5.99 -17.75
C THR A 186 16.80 -5.46 -18.03
N CYS A 187 15.90 -5.44 -17.04
CA CYS A 187 14.57 -4.85 -17.17
C CYS A 187 14.68 -3.33 -17.12
N GLN A 188 14.82 -2.67 -18.26
CA GLN A 188 14.91 -1.21 -18.40
C GLN A 188 13.84 -0.66 -19.37
N GLY A 189 13.46 0.61 -19.19
CA GLY A 189 12.56 1.31 -20.10
C GLY A 189 11.11 1.38 -19.60
N ASP A 190 10.18 1.72 -20.50
CA ASP A 190 8.77 2.00 -20.20
C ASP A 190 8.01 0.83 -19.55
N ILE A 191 8.44 -0.40 -19.83
CA ILE A 191 7.87 -1.61 -19.22
C ILE A 191 8.12 -1.61 -17.71
N PHE A 192 9.30 -1.12 -17.26
CA PHE A 192 9.67 -1.08 -15.84
C PHE A 192 8.68 -0.25 -15.02
N GLU A 193 8.22 0.86 -15.57
CA GLU A 193 7.28 1.77 -14.88
C GLU A 193 5.84 1.24 -14.83
N SER A 194 5.53 0.20 -15.62
CA SER A 194 4.20 -0.43 -15.67
C SER A 194 4.13 -1.75 -14.89
N CYS A 195 5.19 -2.10 -14.16
CA CYS A 195 5.32 -3.38 -13.48
C CYS A 195 5.56 -3.22 -11.98
N ILE A 196 4.99 -4.16 -11.22
CA ILE A 196 5.44 -4.47 -9.86
C ILE A 196 6.43 -5.62 -9.98
N PHE A 197 7.62 -5.45 -9.42
CA PHE A 197 8.65 -6.48 -9.42
C PHE A 197 8.71 -7.16 -8.05
N LEU A 198 8.70 -8.49 -8.06
CA LEU A 198 8.81 -9.30 -6.85
C LEU A 198 9.99 -10.26 -7.01
N GLU A 199 10.88 -10.24 -6.05
CA GLU A 199 11.97 -11.21 -5.92
C GLU A 199 11.55 -12.26 -4.89
N ILE A 200 11.09 -13.42 -5.37
CA ILE A 200 10.65 -14.52 -4.49
C ILE A 200 11.76 -15.58 -4.47
N PRO A 201 12.23 -15.97 -3.26
CA PRO A 201 13.28 -16.98 -3.10
C PRO A 201 12.95 -18.35 -3.71
#